data_d3dbc6bca21a3f81986317fb252bb950
#
_entry.id   d3dbc6bca21a3f81986317fb252bb950
#
_cell.length_a   1.000
_cell.length_b   1.000
_cell.length_c   1.000
_cell.angle_alpha   90.00
_cell.angle_beta   90.00
_cell.angle_gamma   90.00
#
_symmetry.space_group_name_H-M   'P 1'
#
loop_
_entity.id
_entity.type
_entity.pdbx_description
1 polymer ?
#
loop_
_entity_poly.entity_id
_entity_poly.type
_entity_poly.pdbx_seq_one_letter_code
_entity_poly.pdbx_strand_id
1 'polypeptide(L)'
;MNIFDILGPIMVGPSSSHTAGAVRIGKVARMLLGAEPKHARITLHGSFAATGSGHGTDKALIAGLLGMDPDDMRIPDSEVIAEKQGLEYQFHTKNIRGAHPNGKQVHLQASSIGGGRIRVNGIDGIQVDFSAESPTLIVNNEDRPGHVAAVTSILAEADINIATLTLNRGKRGGKAIFVTETDLDIPRSVVEKISRIPGVLKVTYLNV
;
A
#
# COMPACT_ATOMS: atom_id res chain seq x y z
N MET A 1 7.84 -22.43 14.33
CA MET A 1 8.37 -21.95 13.04
C MET A 1 8.09 -23.03 12.02
N ASN A 2 7.20 -22.77 11.08
CA ASN A 2 6.85 -23.73 10.02
C ASN A 2 7.97 -23.67 8.97
N ILE A 3 8.29 -24.82 8.32
CA ILE A 3 9.29 -24.85 7.24
C ILE A 3 8.95 -23.87 6.10
N PHE A 4 7.67 -23.61 5.89
CA PHE A 4 7.18 -22.62 4.90
C PHE A 4 7.48 -21.18 5.30
N ASP A 5 7.74 -20.89 6.58
CA ASP A 5 8.18 -19.53 7.02
C ASP A 5 9.63 -19.24 6.62
N ILE A 6 10.40 -20.31 6.27
CA ILE A 6 11.81 -20.25 5.86
C ILE A 6 11.92 -20.19 4.32
N LEU A 7 10.95 -20.80 3.63
CA LEU A 7 10.86 -20.70 2.17
C LEU A 7 10.31 -19.30 1.85
N GLY A 8 11.12 -18.44 1.28
CA GLY A 8 10.67 -17.13 0.81
C GLY A 8 9.51 -17.24 -0.19
N PRO A 9 8.82 -16.14 -0.50
CA PRO A 9 7.75 -16.14 -1.49
C PRO A 9 8.27 -16.57 -2.86
N ILE A 10 7.39 -17.12 -3.70
CA ILE A 10 7.68 -17.28 -5.13
C ILE A 10 7.91 -15.87 -5.69
N MET A 11 9.07 -15.65 -6.30
CA MET A 11 9.46 -14.32 -6.72
C MET A 11 10.47 -14.36 -7.88
N VAL A 12 10.49 -13.31 -8.67
CA VAL A 12 11.50 -13.06 -9.70
C VAL A 12 12.49 -12.03 -9.18
N GLY A 13 13.70 -12.48 -8.81
CA GLY A 13 14.79 -11.64 -8.31
C GLY A 13 15.56 -12.26 -7.16
N PRO A 14 16.72 -11.65 -6.79
CA PRO A 14 17.69 -12.27 -5.89
C PRO A 14 17.38 -12.13 -4.40
N SER A 15 16.41 -11.30 -4.00
CA SER A 15 16.18 -10.96 -2.59
C SER A 15 14.71 -10.82 -2.24
N SER A 16 14.23 -11.59 -1.27
CA SER A 16 12.84 -11.48 -0.80
C SER A 16 12.51 -10.09 -0.27
N SER A 17 13.39 -9.46 0.48
CA SER A 17 13.15 -8.12 1.03
C SER A 17 13.32 -7.01 -0.02
N HIS A 18 14.35 -7.09 -0.88
CA HIS A 18 14.67 -6.04 -1.86
C HIS A 18 13.90 -6.18 -3.17
N THR A 19 13.39 -7.38 -3.49
CA THR A 19 12.56 -7.60 -4.67
C THR A 19 11.10 -7.79 -4.29
N ALA A 20 10.70 -8.89 -3.67
CA ALA A 20 9.28 -9.15 -3.38
C ALA A 20 8.65 -8.08 -2.46
N GLY A 21 9.37 -7.68 -1.40
CA GLY A 21 8.91 -6.59 -0.52
C GLY A 21 8.77 -5.25 -1.26
N ALA A 22 9.70 -4.93 -2.16
CA ALA A 22 9.63 -3.70 -2.94
C ALA A 22 8.47 -3.71 -3.96
N VAL A 23 8.23 -4.83 -4.64
CA VAL A 23 7.05 -5.00 -5.53
C VAL A 23 5.76 -4.76 -4.74
N ARG A 24 5.61 -5.37 -3.57
CA ARG A 24 4.43 -5.19 -2.72
C ARG A 24 4.24 -3.74 -2.29
N ILE A 25 5.31 -3.02 -1.93
CA ILE A 25 5.24 -1.59 -1.59
C ILE A 25 4.71 -0.78 -2.79
N GLY A 26 5.25 -0.99 -3.98
CA GLY A 26 4.78 -0.35 -5.20
C GLY A 26 3.31 -0.67 -5.51
N LYS A 27 2.90 -1.93 -5.36
CA LYS A 27 1.53 -2.39 -5.57
C LYS A 27 0.55 -1.74 -4.58
N VAL A 28 0.89 -1.68 -3.30
CA VAL A 28 0.10 -0.98 -2.28
C VAL A 28 -0.05 0.51 -2.62
N ALA A 29 1.02 1.17 -3.06
CA ALA A 29 0.95 2.57 -3.47
C ALA A 29 -0.03 2.79 -4.64
N ARG A 30 0.01 1.92 -5.67
CA ARG A 30 -0.94 1.93 -6.79
C ARG A 30 -2.38 1.73 -6.32
N MET A 31 -2.63 0.73 -5.46
CA MET A 31 -3.97 0.44 -4.92
C MET A 31 -4.48 1.61 -4.08
N LEU A 32 -3.64 2.20 -3.25
CA LEU A 32 -3.97 3.40 -2.48
C LEU A 32 -4.25 4.60 -3.38
N LEU A 33 -3.57 4.77 -4.50
CA LEU A 33 -3.88 5.81 -5.47
C LEU A 33 -5.27 5.57 -6.11
N GLY A 34 -5.62 4.31 -6.35
CA GLY A 34 -6.88 3.92 -6.98
C GLY A 34 -6.95 4.29 -8.47
N ALA A 35 -5.79 4.40 -9.12
CA ALA A 35 -5.63 4.68 -10.54
C ALA A 35 -4.24 4.24 -11.01
N GLU A 36 -4.03 4.19 -12.31
CA GLU A 36 -2.68 4.04 -12.86
C GLU A 36 -1.83 5.27 -12.55
N PRO A 37 -0.66 5.10 -11.90
CA PRO A 37 0.21 6.22 -11.61
C PRO A 37 0.81 6.75 -12.91
N LYS A 38 0.85 8.08 -13.06
CA LYS A 38 1.53 8.77 -14.17
C LYS A 38 2.86 9.36 -13.72
N HIS A 39 2.98 9.68 -12.44
CA HIS A 39 4.20 10.20 -11.85
C HIS A 39 4.46 9.53 -10.52
N ALA A 40 5.69 9.10 -10.27
CA ALA A 40 6.12 8.54 -9.00
C ALA A 40 7.41 9.20 -8.51
N ARG A 41 7.39 9.67 -7.26
CA ARG A 41 8.60 10.12 -6.58
C ARG A 41 8.90 9.13 -5.45
N ILE A 42 10.03 8.46 -5.56
CA ILE A 42 10.41 7.37 -4.68
C ILE A 42 11.62 7.80 -3.88
N THR A 43 11.50 7.83 -2.54
CA THR A 43 12.62 8.12 -1.65
C THR A 43 13.04 6.85 -0.94
N LEU A 44 14.27 6.42 -1.17
CA LEU A 44 14.84 5.22 -0.57
C LEU A 44 15.60 5.56 0.72
N HIS A 45 15.41 4.74 1.75
CA HIS A 45 16.09 4.85 3.04
C HIS A 45 16.69 3.51 3.47
N GLY A 46 17.66 3.58 4.40
CA GLY A 46 18.29 2.39 5.00
C GLY A 46 18.92 1.46 3.96
N SER A 47 18.62 0.17 4.06
CA SER A 47 19.18 -0.84 3.15
C SER A 47 18.75 -0.63 1.70
N PHE A 48 17.54 -0.16 1.44
CA PHE A 48 17.08 0.17 0.09
C PHE A 48 17.95 1.25 -0.57
N ALA A 49 18.37 2.25 0.19
CA ALA A 49 19.28 3.30 -0.31
C ALA A 49 20.73 2.80 -0.49
N ALA A 50 21.17 1.89 0.38
CA ALA A 50 22.55 1.40 0.39
C ALA A 50 22.83 0.32 -0.67
N THR A 51 21.87 -0.57 -0.91
CA THR A 51 22.06 -1.78 -1.74
C THR A 51 21.02 -1.96 -2.84
N GLY A 52 20.08 -1.03 -2.98
CA GLY A 52 18.90 -1.16 -3.84
C GLY A 52 19.22 -1.41 -5.30
N SER A 53 20.18 -0.70 -5.87
CA SER A 53 20.58 -0.87 -7.28
C SER A 53 21.18 -2.24 -7.57
N GLY A 54 21.92 -2.82 -6.61
CA GLY A 54 22.53 -4.15 -6.76
C GLY A 54 21.52 -5.31 -6.67
N HIS A 55 20.35 -5.08 -6.06
CA HIS A 55 19.32 -6.09 -5.86
C HIS A 55 18.04 -5.85 -6.68
N GLY A 56 18.06 -4.89 -7.61
CA GLY A 56 16.92 -4.58 -8.47
C GLY A 56 15.70 -3.98 -7.71
N THR A 57 15.95 -3.29 -6.59
CA THR A 57 14.87 -2.65 -5.80
C THR A 57 14.12 -1.59 -6.60
N ASP A 58 14.82 -0.86 -7.45
CA ASP A 58 14.30 0.13 -8.38
C ASP A 58 13.27 -0.51 -9.35
N LYS A 59 13.69 -1.54 -10.06
CA LYS A 59 12.83 -2.30 -10.97
C LYS A 59 11.63 -2.92 -10.24
N ALA A 60 11.87 -3.46 -9.04
CA ALA A 60 10.83 -4.07 -8.23
C ALA A 60 9.76 -3.05 -7.78
N LEU A 61 10.16 -1.85 -7.33
CA LEU A 61 9.22 -0.78 -6.98
C LEU A 61 8.40 -0.32 -8.19
N ILE A 62 9.06 -0.15 -9.34
CA ILE A 62 8.39 0.22 -10.59
C ILE A 62 7.40 -0.89 -11.01
N ALA A 63 7.81 -2.16 -10.95
CA ALA A 63 6.94 -3.30 -11.26
C ALA A 63 5.66 -3.30 -10.40
N GLY A 64 5.79 -3.06 -9.10
CA GLY A 64 4.64 -2.91 -8.20
C GLY A 64 3.74 -1.72 -8.57
N LEU A 65 4.31 -0.56 -8.93
CA LEU A 65 3.56 0.59 -9.42
C LEU A 65 2.81 0.30 -10.73
N LEU A 66 3.35 -0.60 -11.56
CA LEU A 66 2.70 -1.11 -12.77
C LEU A 66 1.63 -2.17 -12.47
N GLY A 67 1.52 -2.65 -11.22
CA GLY A 67 0.55 -3.65 -10.78
C GLY A 67 1.00 -5.09 -10.92
N MET A 68 2.30 -5.33 -11.10
CA MET A 68 2.87 -6.68 -11.16
C MET A 68 2.92 -7.32 -9.76
N ASP A 69 2.87 -8.65 -9.73
CA ASP A 69 3.08 -9.47 -8.54
C ASP A 69 4.57 -9.84 -8.37
N PRO A 70 5.01 -10.27 -7.19
CA PRO A 70 6.42 -10.62 -6.95
C PRO A 70 6.98 -11.73 -7.85
N ASP A 71 6.13 -12.59 -8.40
CA ASP A 71 6.48 -13.70 -9.29
C ASP A 71 6.32 -13.34 -10.79
N ASP A 72 6.00 -12.10 -11.11
CA ASP A 72 5.83 -11.66 -12.49
C ASP A 72 7.17 -11.64 -13.23
N MET A 73 7.28 -12.44 -14.28
CA MET A 73 8.48 -12.57 -15.12
C MET A 73 8.90 -11.27 -15.81
N ARG A 74 8.01 -10.26 -15.86
CA ARG A 74 8.29 -8.96 -16.49
C ARG A 74 9.00 -7.98 -15.56
N ILE A 75 9.22 -8.32 -14.28
CA ILE A 75 9.90 -7.45 -13.32
C ILE A 75 11.26 -6.93 -13.85
N PRO A 76 12.13 -7.74 -14.48
CA PRO A 76 13.39 -7.25 -15.03
C PRO A 76 13.24 -6.14 -16.08
N ASP A 77 12.12 -6.13 -16.80
CA ASP A 77 11.80 -5.21 -17.90
C ASP A 77 10.87 -4.06 -17.47
N SER A 78 10.60 -3.92 -16.16
CA SER A 78 9.63 -2.98 -15.62
C SER A 78 9.89 -1.53 -16.00
N GLU A 79 11.15 -1.11 -16.14
CA GLU A 79 11.52 0.24 -16.57
C GLU A 79 11.08 0.52 -18.02
N VAL A 80 11.33 -0.43 -18.92
CA VAL A 80 10.90 -0.32 -20.33
C VAL A 80 9.38 -0.31 -20.44
N ILE A 81 8.70 -1.10 -19.61
CA ILE A 81 7.24 -1.15 -19.57
C ILE A 81 6.68 0.16 -19.01
N ALA A 82 7.30 0.73 -17.97
CA ALA A 82 6.94 2.01 -17.39
C ALA A 82 6.99 3.14 -18.43
N GLU A 83 8.08 3.20 -19.20
CA GLU A 83 8.24 4.18 -20.29
C GLU A 83 7.11 4.05 -21.31
N LYS A 84 6.83 2.82 -21.76
CA LYS A 84 5.74 2.54 -22.73
C LYS A 84 4.35 2.91 -22.22
N GLN A 85 4.11 2.80 -20.88
CA GLN A 85 2.85 3.17 -20.25
C GLN A 85 2.78 4.64 -19.84
N GLY A 86 3.85 5.40 -20.05
CA GLY A 86 3.94 6.81 -19.71
C GLY A 86 3.99 7.06 -18.19
N LEU A 87 4.59 6.14 -17.43
CA LEU A 87 4.90 6.34 -16.02
C LEU A 87 6.26 7.06 -15.90
N GLU A 88 6.24 8.30 -15.49
CA GLU A 88 7.44 9.05 -15.12
C GLU A 88 7.80 8.80 -13.67
N TYR A 89 9.06 8.49 -13.38
CA TYR A 89 9.49 8.22 -12.01
C TYR A 89 10.86 8.84 -11.70
N GLN A 90 11.08 9.12 -10.42
CA GLN A 90 12.33 9.66 -9.91
C GLN A 90 12.69 8.99 -8.59
N PHE A 91 13.94 8.54 -8.47
CA PHE A 91 14.51 8.00 -7.25
C PHE A 91 15.35 9.04 -6.52
N HIS A 92 15.19 9.09 -5.20
CA HIS A 92 15.93 9.97 -4.31
C HIS A 92 16.44 9.19 -3.09
N THR A 93 17.60 9.59 -2.57
CA THR A 93 18.17 9.03 -1.32
C THR A 93 17.98 9.97 -0.12
N LYS A 94 17.39 11.14 -0.33
CA LYS A 94 17.06 12.12 0.71
C LYS A 94 15.67 12.69 0.46
N ASN A 95 14.94 13.03 1.52
CA ASN A 95 13.64 13.68 1.39
C ASN A 95 13.77 15.00 0.63
N ILE A 96 13.11 15.11 -0.49
CA ILE A 96 13.03 16.33 -1.30
C ILE A 96 11.64 16.92 -1.13
N ARG A 97 11.57 18.18 -0.66
CA ARG A 97 10.35 18.97 -0.69
C ARG A 97 10.19 19.55 -2.08
N GLY A 98 9.08 19.32 -2.73
CA GLY A 98 8.78 19.85 -4.06
C GLY A 98 7.28 19.96 -4.30
N ALA A 99 6.88 20.82 -5.23
CA ALA A 99 5.51 20.92 -5.67
C ALA A 99 5.10 19.61 -6.36
N HIS A 100 3.88 19.15 -6.08
CA HIS A 100 3.32 17.97 -6.72
C HIS A 100 2.43 18.40 -7.90
N PRO A 101 2.35 17.61 -8.98
CA PRO A 101 1.39 17.84 -10.06
C PRO A 101 -0.04 17.85 -9.50
N ASN A 102 -0.92 18.64 -10.08
CA ASN A 102 -2.34 18.62 -9.75
C ASN A 102 -2.95 17.25 -10.12
N GLY A 103 -3.76 16.69 -9.23
CA GLY A 103 -4.43 15.39 -9.47
C GLY A 103 -4.60 14.54 -8.20
N LYS A 104 -5.06 13.30 -8.40
CA LYS A 104 -5.10 12.31 -7.33
C LYS A 104 -3.67 11.98 -6.89
N GLN A 105 -3.41 12.06 -5.61
CA GLN A 105 -2.11 11.79 -5.02
C GLN A 105 -2.25 10.86 -3.82
N VAL A 106 -1.20 10.11 -3.55
CA VAL A 106 -1.01 9.35 -2.32
C VAL A 106 0.45 9.47 -1.89
N HIS A 107 0.66 9.69 -0.61
CA HIS A 107 1.97 9.62 0.02
C HIS A 107 2.03 8.41 0.93
N LEU A 108 2.85 7.42 0.56
CA LEU A 108 3.03 6.18 1.30
C LEU A 108 4.40 6.13 1.97
N GLN A 109 4.41 5.72 3.24
CA GLN A 109 5.63 5.30 3.95
C GLN A 109 5.50 3.83 4.29
N ALA A 110 6.45 3.03 3.84
CA ALA A 110 6.46 1.60 4.08
C ALA A 110 7.89 1.06 4.22
N SER A 111 8.01 -0.07 4.88
CA SER A 111 9.27 -0.78 5.10
C SER A 111 9.12 -2.22 4.67
N SER A 112 10.16 -2.79 4.06
CA SER A 112 10.27 -4.24 3.91
C SER A 112 10.87 -4.82 5.18
N ILE A 113 10.23 -5.84 5.75
CA ILE A 113 10.61 -6.47 7.03
C ILE A 113 11.17 -7.87 6.87
N GLY A 114 11.52 -8.26 5.63
CA GLY A 114 12.07 -9.57 5.30
C GLY A 114 11.03 -10.59 4.87
N GLY A 115 11.45 -11.67 4.21
CA GLY A 115 10.55 -12.71 3.72
C GLY A 115 9.51 -12.24 2.68
N GLY A 116 9.76 -11.13 1.99
CA GLY A 116 8.78 -10.51 1.10
C GLY A 116 7.67 -9.72 1.80
N ARG A 117 7.67 -9.70 3.14
CA ARG A 117 6.67 -9.00 3.95
C ARG A 117 6.99 -7.50 4.02
N ILE A 118 5.93 -6.71 4.16
CA ILE A 118 6.02 -5.26 4.28
C ILE A 118 5.29 -4.77 5.53
N ARG A 119 5.61 -3.55 5.94
CA ARG A 119 4.88 -2.81 6.96
C ARG A 119 4.60 -1.41 6.46
N VAL A 120 3.35 -1.03 6.40
CA VAL A 120 2.93 0.32 6.06
C VAL A 120 2.93 1.15 7.33
N ASN A 121 3.72 2.24 7.32
CA ASN A 121 3.95 3.07 8.50
C ASN A 121 3.27 4.44 8.40
N GLY A 122 2.87 4.87 7.21
CA GLY A 122 2.20 6.16 7.03
C GLY A 122 1.49 6.29 5.70
N ILE A 123 0.35 6.98 5.72
CA ILE A 123 -0.45 7.33 4.54
C ILE A 123 -0.85 8.80 4.64
N ASP A 124 -0.52 9.59 3.63
CA ASP A 124 -0.87 11.01 3.51
C ASP A 124 -0.51 11.85 4.76
N GLY A 125 0.64 11.50 5.37
CA GLY A 125 1.15 12.17 6.58
C GLY A 125 0.50 11.72 7.89
N ILE A 126 -0.44 10.77 7.87
CA ILE A 126 -1.00 10.14 9.05
C ILE A 126 -0.24 8.85 9.32
N GLN A 127 0.27 8.69 10.53
CA GLN A 127 0.93 7.48 10.96
C GLN A 127 -0.08 6.34 11.06
N VAL A 128 0.23 5.21 10.44
CA VAL A 128 -0.54 3.96 10.48
C VAL A 128 0.43 2.81 10.74
N ASP A 129 -0.10 1.64 11.02
CA ASP A 129 0.72 0.44 11.24
C ASP A 129 -0.07 -0.82 10.88
N PHE A 130 0.24 -1.42 9.70
CA PHE A 130 -0.36 -2.67 9.24
C PHE A 130 0.54 -3.38 8.22
N SER A 131 0.30 -4.68 8.02
CA SER A 131 1.15 -5.53 7.18
C SER A 131 0.68 -5.65 5.71
N ALA A 132 -0.60 -5.48 5.46
CA ALA A 132 -1.27 -5.81 4.19
C ALA A 132 -1.10 -7.30 3.78
N GLU A 133 -0.85 -8.20 4.74
CA GLU A 133 -0.78 -9.67 4.50
C GLU A 133 -2.17 -10.31 4.51
N SER A 134 -3.12 -9.67 5.18
CA SER A 134 -4.54 -10.05 5.21
C SER A 134 -5.37 -9.06 4.41
N PRO A 135 -6.59 -9.45 4.00
CA PRO A 135 -7.52 -8.52 3.40
C PRO A 135 -7.70 -7.28 4.28
N THR A 136 -7.36 -6.10 3.76
CA THR A 136 -7.26 -4.86 4.54
C THR A 136 -8.16 -3.77 3.95
N LEU A 137 -9.06 -3.24 4.76
CA LEU A 137 -9.90 -2.10 4.41
C LEU A 137 -9.32 -0.83 5.04
N ILE A 138 -9.09 0.18 4.22
CA ILE A 138 -8.58 1.49 4.63
C ILE A 138 -9.66 2.52 4.32
N VAL A 139 -10.18 3.17 5.35
CA VAL A 139 -11.20 4.21 5.24
C VAL A 139 -10.60 5.54 5.67
N ASN A 140 -10.46 6.45 4.73
CA ASN A 140 -10.12 7.84 5.01
C ASN A 140 -11.41 8.60 5.28
N ASN A 141 -11.56 9.19 6.46
CA ASN A 141 -12.77 9.88 6.87
C ASN A 141 -12.46 11.19 7.62
N GLU A 142 -13.47 12.02 7.77
CA GLU A 142 -13.42 13.14 8.70
C GLU A 142 -13.38 12.62 10.14
N ASP A 143 -12.59 13.26 11.02
CA ASP A 143 -12.49 12.90 12.43
C ASP A 143 -13.75 13.37 13.19
N ARG A 144 -14.83 12.59 13.07
CA ARG A 144 -16.13 12.85 13.70
C ARG A 144 -16.69 11.58 14.37
N PRO A 145 -17.54 11.72 15.39
CA PRO A 145 -18.22 10.58 16.00
C PRO A 145 -19.08 9.81 15.00
N GLY A 146 -19.18 8.48 15.21
CA GLY A 146 -20.09 7.62 14.47
C GLY A 146 -19.48 6.86 13.30
N HIS A 147 -18.38 7.31 12.69
CA HIS A 147 -17.78 6.63 11.52
C HIS A 147 -17.34 5.19 11.84
N VAL A 148 -16.67 4.97 12.97
CA VAL A 148 -16.24 3.63 13.39
C VAL A 148 -17.46 2.71 13.52
N ALA A 149 -18.50 3.16 14.25
CA ALA A 149 -19.72 2.38 14.43
C ALA A 149 -20.40 2.06 13.09
N ALA A 150 -20.53 3.03 12.19
CA ALA A 150 -21.14 2.83 10.88
C ALA A 150 -20.38 1.81 10.02
N VAL A 151 -19.03 1.90 9.97
CA VAL A 151 -18.21 0.96 9.23
C VAL A 151 -18.29 -0.45 9.81
N THR A 152 -18.12 -0.59 11.14
CA THR A 152 -18.15 -1.90 11.79
C THR A 152 -19.54 -2.56 11.72
N SER A 153 -20.63 -1.78 11.78
CA SER A 153 -21.99 -2.31 11.58
C SER A 153 -22.17 -2.88 10.16
N ILE A 154 -21.68 -2.19 9.12
CA ILE A 154 -21.77 -2.69 7.74
C ILE A 154 -20.97 -3.99 7.57
N LEU A 155 -19.77 -4.10 8.19
CA LEU A 155 -18.99 -5.32 8.15
C LEU A 155 -19.69 -6.46 8.89
N ALA A 156 -20.28 -6.20 10.07
CA ALA A 156 -21.03 -7.17 10.84
C ALA A 156 -22.30 -7.66 10.11
N GLU A 157 -23.06 -6.74 9.46
CA GLU A 157 -24.20 -7.10 8.61
C GLU A 157 -23.83 -8.01 7.44
N ALA A 158 -22.58 -7.94 6.99
CA ALA A 158 -22.03 -8.78 5.91
C ALA A 158 -21.36 -10.06 6.42
N ASP A 159 -21.47 -10.37 7.72
CA ASP A 159 -20.83 -11.52 8.39
C ASP A 159 -19.30 -11.54 8.22
N ILE A 160 -18.68 -10.33 8.20
CA ILE A 160 -17.22 -10.17 8.05
C ILE A 160 -16.62 -9.95 9.44
N ASN A 161 -15.79 -10.91 9.86
CA ASN A 161 -15.05 -10.81 11.11
C ASN A 161 -13.83 -9.87 10.98
N ILE A 162 -13.63 -9.04 11.99
CA ILE A 162 -12.52 -8.10 12.09
C ILE A 162 -11.41 -8.74 12.93
N ALA A 163 -10.25 -8.95 12.31
CA ALA A 163 -9.06 -9.47 12.99
C ALA A 163 -8.30 -8.35 13.73
N THR A 164 -8.09 -7.23 13.07
CA THR A 164 -7.48 -6.04 13.68
C THR A 164 -8.23 -4.77 13.27
N LEU A 165 -8.18 -3.77 14.14
CA LEU A 165 -8.78 -2.48 13.89
C LEU A 165 -7.93 -1.39 14.53
N THR A 166 -7.53 -0.40 13.72
CA THR A 166 -6.84 0.78 14.21
C THR A 166 -7.48 2.05 13.65
N LEU A 167 -7.52 3.10 14.47
CA LEU A 167 -7.97 4.42 14.06
C LEU A 167 -6.87 5.43 14.37
N ASN A 168 -6.36 6.06 13.36
CA ASN A 168 -5.30 7.05 13.46
C ASN A 168 -5.79 8.39 12.91
N ARG A 169 -5.40 9.49 13.55
CA ARG A 169 -5.76 10.84 13.12
C ARG A 169 -4.55 11.75 13.08
N GLY A 170 -4.53 12.66 12.11
CA GLY A 170 -3.48 13.67 12.01
C GLY A 170 -3.63 14.75 13.08
N LYS A 171 -4.84 15.26 13.24
CA LYS A 171 -5.21 16.23 14.28
C LYS A 171 -6.70 16.10 14.62
N ARG A 172 -7.08 16.55 15.83
CA ARG A 172 -8.47 16.56 16.27
C ARG A 172 -9.37 17.35 15.30
N GLY A 173 -10.47 16.74 14.86
CA GLY A 173 -11.42 17.34 13.92
C GLY A 173 -10.90 17.47 12.48
N GLY A 174 -9.76 16.85 12.16
CA GLY A 174 -9.19 16.83 10.81
C GLY A 174 -9.56 15.56 10.03
N LYS A 175 -8.56 14.96 9.40
CA LYS A 175 -8.71 13.66 8.73
C LYS A 175 -8.26 12.54 9.65
N ALA A 176 -8.95 11.42 9.56
CA ALA A 176 -8.61 10.16 10.23
C ALA A 176 -8.48 9.05 9.20
N ILE A 177 -7.69 8.06 9.52
CA ILE A 177 -7.56 6.81 8.76
C ILE A 177 -7.94 5.65 9.68
N PHE A 178 -8.96 4.95 9.30
CA PHE A 178 -9.41 3.72 9.91
C PHE A 178 -8.86 2.56 9.07
N VAL A 179 -8.10 1.67 9.69
CA VAL A 179 -7.55 0.48 9.06
C VAL A 179 -8.13 -0.72 9.77
N THR A 180 -8.71 -1.65 9.02
CA THR A 180 -9.15 -2.93 9.54
C THR A 180 -8.67 -4.07 8.66
N GLU A 181 -8.09 -5.09 9.27
CA GLU A 181 -7.76 -6.35 8.65
C GLU A 181 -8.88 -7.35 8.96
N THR A 182 -9.28 -8.16 7.98
CA THR A 182 -10.36 -9.12 8.11
C THR A 182 -9.89 -10.53 7.80
N ASP A 183 -10.61 -11.53 8.33
CA ASP A 183 -10.27 -12.95 8.10
C ASP A 183 -10.63 -13.40 6.68
N LEU A 184 -11.62 -12.75 6.08
CA LEU A 184 -12.15 -13.07 4.76
C LEU A 184 -12.14 -11.84 3.85
N ASP A 185 -12.21 -12.09 2.56
CA ASP A 185 -12.32 -11.05 1.54
C ASP A 185 -13.57 -10.20 1.73
N ILE A 186 -13.45 -8.90 1.52
CA ILE A 186 -14.56 -7.95 1.60
C ILE A 186 -15.19 -7.79 0.21
N PRO A 187 -16.48 -8.16 0.05
CA PRO A 187 -17.19 -7.99 -1.21
C PRO A 187 -17.22 -6.53 -1.68
N ARG A 188 -17.09 -6.31 -2.97
CA ARG A 188 -17.12 -4.97 -3.56
C ARG A 188 -18.35 -4.16 -3.17
N SER A 189 -19.52 -4.80 -3.06
CA SER A 189 -20.76 -4.15 -2.61
C SER A 189 -20.65 -3.57 -1.20
N VAL A 190 -19.92 -4.24 -0.31
CA VAL A 190 -19.67 -3.77 1.06
C VAL A 190 -18.74 -2.55 1.04
N VAL A 191 -17.66 -2.61 0.24
CA VAL A 191 -16.74 -1.47 0.04
C VAL A 191 -17.50 -0.25 -0.51
N GLU A 192 -18.38 -0.46 -1.50
CA GLU A 192 -19.22 0.59 -2.07
C GLU A 192 -20.23 1.15 -1.05
N LYS A 193 -20.84 0.30 -0.20
CA LYS A 193 -21.73 0.73 0.88
C LYS A 193 -21.01 1.63 1.87
N ILE A 194 -19.79 1.24 2.29
CA ILE A 194 -18.95 2.03 3.19
C ILE A 194 -18.57 3.37 2.55
N SER A 195 -18.26 3.39 1.26
CA SER A 195 -17.86 4.62 0.56
C SER A 195 -18.95 5.69 0.49
N ARG A 196 -20.21 5.30 0.69
CA ARG A 196 -21.37 6.21 0.70
C ARG A 196 -21.70 6.79 2.08
N ILE A 197 -20.99 6.40 3.13
CA ILE A 197 -21.17 6.96 4.48
C ILE A 197 -20.80 8.44 4.44
N PRO A 198 -21.69 9.36 4.88
CA PRO A 198 -21.36 10.79 4.94
C PRO A 198 -20.10 11.06 5.77
N GLY A 199 -19.16 11.81 5.22
CA GLY A 199 -17.84 12.11 5.86
C GLY A 199 -16.76 11.07 5.59
N VAL A 200 -17.06 9.97 4.90
CA VAL A 200 -16.04 9.10 4.30
C VAL A 200 -15.51 9.78 3.03
N LEU A 201 -14.22 9.97 2.98
CA LEU A 201 -13.53 10.67 1.90
C LEU A 201 -13.02 9.71 0.82
N LYS A 202 -12.57 8.53 1.25
CA LYS A 202 -12.03 7.49 0.39
C LYS A 202 -12.07 6.14 1.10
N VAL A 203 -12.36 5.09 0.35
CA VAL A 203 -12.23 3.71 0.79
C VAL A 203 -11.28 2.99 -0.16
N THR A 204 -10.32 2.27 0.39
CA THR A 204 -9.41 1.41 -0.36
C THR A 204 -9.43 0.02 0.25
N TYR A 205 -9.62 -0.98 -0.58
CA TYR A 205 -9.49 -2.37 -0.20
C TYR A 205 -8.19 -2.92 -0.77
N LEU A 206 -7.36 -3.50 0.08
CA LEU A 206 -6.10 -4.15 -0.28
C LEU A 206 -6.27 -5.66 -0.10
N ASN A 207 -5.90 -6.40 -1.15
CA ASN A 207 -5.65 -7.83 -1.13
C ASN A 207 -4.40 -8.06 -2.01
N VAL A 208 -3.21 -8.18 -1.36
CA VAL A 208 -1.89 -8.05 -2.01
C VAL A 208 -1.15 -9.37 -2.01
#